data_03d9d5ac0e9c30d0be6510e2854b5576
#
_entry.id   03d9d5ac0e9c30d0be6510e2854b5576
#
_cell.length_a   1.000
_cell.length_b   1.000
_cell.length_c   1.000
_cell.angle_alpha   90.00
_cell.angle_beta   90.00
_cell.angle_gamma   90.00
#
_symmetry.space_group_name_H-M   'P 1'
#
loop_
_entity.id
_entity.type
_entity.pdbx_description
1 polymer ?
#
loop_
_entity_poly.entity_id
_entity_poly.type
_entity_poly.pdbx_seq_one_letter_code
_entity_poly.pdbx_strand_id
1 'polypeptide(L)'
;FQWIYSSHDNPGRRQPDEAYRKIDKVGPFNYKGLVTPWEEPLDVYYIYRANYVPAAKDPMVYLVSHTWANRFEKGRRRATIEAYSNCDSVLLYNDLTNEKATFLGRKKNNGTGTHFMWENRDIRYNVLRAVGYYKGKPVAEDLILLNGLEQAPNFELLYQDDKKILKGEAGYN
;
A
#
# COMPACT_ATOMS: atom_id res chain seq x y z
N PHE A 1 -8.51 -18.46 -7.30
CA PHE A 1 -8.27 -19.37 -6.16
C PHE A 1 -6.83 -19.23 -5.70
N GLN A 2 -6.62 -18.82 -4.45
CA GLN A 2 -5.29 -18.73 -3.85
C GLN A 2 -4.89 -20.11 -3.30
N TRP A 3 -3.81 -20.67 -3.83
CA TRP A 3 -3.36 -22.01 -3.49
C TRP A 3 -2.45 -22.06 -2.26
N ILE A 4 -1.61 -21.03 -2.08
CA ILE A 4 -0.59 -21.01 -1.03
C ILE A 4 -0.87 -19.84 -0.09
N TYR A 5 -1.03 -20.11 1.21
CA TYR A 5 -1.21 -19.10 2.23
C TYR A 5 0.11 -18.38 2.53
N SER A 6 1.14 -19.11 2.90
CA SER A 6 2.46 -18.55 3.22
C SER A 6 3.44 -18.81 2.09
N SER A 7 4.18 -17.78 1.70
CA SER A 7 5.40 -17.96 0.93
C SER A 7 6.35 -18.84 1.72
N HIS A 8 7.09 -19.71 1.07
CA HIS A 8 7.94 -20.67 1.78
C HIS A 8 9.28 -20.82 1.10
N ASP A 9 10.23 -21.27 1.89
CA ASP A 9 11.54 -21.69 1.41
C ASP A 9 11.41 -22.95 0.56
N ASN A 10 12.19 -23.05 -0.52
CA ASN A 10 12.21 -24.19 -1.40
C ASN A 10 13.67 -24.57 -1.79
N PRO A 11 14.48 -24.95 -0.80
CA PRO A 11 15.92 -25.13 -0.99
C PRO A 11 16.30 -26.29 -1.91
N GLY A 12 15.37 -27.19 -2.20
CA GLY A 12 15.64 -28.42 -2.93
C GLY A 12 15.09 -28.51 -4.36
N ARG A 13 14.43 -27.46 -4.87
CA ARG A 13 13.77 -27.52 -6.18
C ARG A 13 14.76 -27.30 -7.32
N ARG A 14 15.56 -28.30 -7.59
CA ARG A 14 16.23 -28.51 -8.86
C ARG A 14 15.52 -29.65 -9.59
N GLN A 15 14.47 -29.34 -10.35
CA GLN A 15 14.02 -30.27 -11.35
C GLN A 15 15.01 -30.19 -12.53
N PRO A 16 15.54 -31.31 -13.04
CA PRO A 16 16.57 -31.29 -14.07
C PRO A 16 16.21 -30.53 -15.34
N ASP A 17 14.90 -30.38 -15.63
CA ASP A 17 14.38 -29.75 -16.84
C ASP A 17 13.74 -28.39 -16.61
N GLU A 18 13.65 -27.92 -15.37
CA GLU A 18 13.19 -26.56 -15.05
C GLU A 18 14.43 -25.66 -14.94
N ALA A 19 14.85 -25.13 -16.09
CA ALA A 19 15.74 -23.97 -16.08
C ALA A 19 15.19 -22.91 -15.12
N TYR A 20 16.06 -22.28 -14.32
CA TYR A 20 15.74 -21.17 -13.42
C TYR A 20 14.64 -20.29 -14.00
N ARG A 21 13.45 -20.36 -13.46
CA ARG A 21 12.40 -19.39 -13.79
C ARG A 21 12.93 -18.02 -13.39
N LYS A 22 12.75 -17.01 -14.23
CA LYS A 22 13.15 -15.64 -13.90
C LYS A 22 12.59 -15.17 -12.55
N ILE A 23 11.46 -15.75 -12.13
CA ILE A 23 10.79 -15.51 -10.86
C ILE A 23 11.53 -16.13 -9.65
N ASP A 24 12.36 -17.14 -9.88
CA ASP A 24 13.14 -17.82 -8.84
C ASP A 24 14.56 -17.22 -8.68
N LYS A 25 14.82 -16.06 -9.28
CA LYS A 25 16.13 -15.40 -9.24
C LYS A 25 16.54 -14.86 -7.87
N VAL A 26 15.61 -14.78 -6.94
CA VAL A 26 15.85 -14.23 -5.60
C VAL A 26 15.85 -15.38 -4.60
N GLY A 27 16.92 -16.16 -4.60
CA GLY A 27 17.12 -17.23 -3.63
C GLY A 27 16.09 -18.35 -3.70
N PRO A 28 16.08 -19.25 -2.72
CA PRO A 28 15.26 -20.45 -2.74
C PRO A 28 13.81 -20.24 -2.32
N PHE A 29 13.24 -19.04 -2.48
CA PHE A 29 11.91 -18.69 -1.99
C PHE A 29 10.82 -18.80 -3.05
N ASN A 30 9.67 -19.31 -2.65
CA ASN A 30 8.44 -19.29 -3.41
C ASN A 30 7.55 -18.13 -2.90
N TYR A 31 7.48 -17.03 -3.65
CA TYR A 31 6.74 -15.82 -3.31
C TYR A 31 5.25 -15.84 -3.72
N LYS A 32 4.63 -17.00 -3.76
CA LYS A 32 3.22 -17.14 -4.19
C LYS A 32 2.21 -17.03 -3.03
N GLY A 33 2.69 -16.83 -1.80
CA GLY A 33 1.85 -16.72 -0.62
C GLY A 33 1.09 -15.40 -0.51
N LEU A 34 0.11 -15.38 0.37
CA LEU A 34 -0.54 -14.15 0.83
C LEU A 34 0.33 -13.43 1.85
N VAL A 35 1.15 -14.18 2.56
CA VAL A 35 2.08 -13.69 3.58
C VAL A 35 3.48 -14.22 3.31
N THR A 36 4.48 -13.58 3.91
CA THR A 36 5.87 -14.07 3.95
C THR A 36 5.97 -15.33 4.82
N PRO A 37 7.13 -16.03 4.84
CA PRO A 37 7.36 -17.13 5.80
C PRO A 37 7.28 -16.71 7.27
N TRP A 38 7.42 -15.42 7.55
CA TRP A 38 7.32 -14.83 8.89
C TRP A 38 5.96 -14.23 9.19
N GLU A 39 4.94 -14.58 8.37
CA GLU A 39 3.55 -14.14 8.49
C GLU A 39 3.31 -12.65 8.25
N GLU A 40 4.25 -11.94 7.64
CA GLU A 40 4.05 -10.56 7.21
C GLU A 40 3.16 -10.51 5.96
N PRO A 41 2.11 -9.69 5.94
CA PRO A 41 1.21 -9.58 4.80
C PRO A 41 1.90 -9.02 3.55
N LEU A 42 1.68 -9.66 2.40
CA LEU A 42 2.07 -9.15 1.09
C LEU A 42 0.93 -8.31 0.48
N ASP A 43 1.21 -7.51 -0.56
CA ASP A 43 0.19 -6.69 -1.24
C ASP A 43 -1.05 -7.48 -1.62
N VAL A 44 -0.88 -8.72 -2.06
CA VAL A 44 -1.97 -9.62 -2.42
C VAL A 44 -2.88 -9.98 -1.24
N TYR A 45 -2.38 -10.01 -0.02
CA TYR A 45 -3.20 -10.19 1.19
C TYR A 45 -4.24 -9.07 1.32
N TYR A 46 -3.83 -7.82 1.08
CA TYR A 46 -4.70 -6.67 1.26
C TYR A 46 -5.81 -6.60 0.21
N ILE A 47 -5.58 -7.05 -1.03
CA ILE A 47 -6.68 -7.13 -2.00
C ILE A 47 -7.71 -8.19 -1.61
N TYR A 48 -7.27 -9.33 -1.06
CA TYR A 48 -8.19 -10.33 -0.50
C TYR A 48 -8.95 -9.78 0.69
N ARG A 49 -8.27 -9.17 1.66
CA ARG A 49 -8.91 -8.55 2.82
C ARG A 49 -9.94 -7.49 2.42
N ALA A 50 -9.60 -6.62 1.46
CA ALA A 50 -10.51 -5.60 0.94
C ALA A 50 -11.80 -6.18 0.33
N ASN A 51 -11.74 -7.38 -0.24
CA ASN A 51 -12.88 -7.99 -0.93
C ASN A 51 -13.70 -8.95 -0.05
N TYR A 52 -13.10 -9.53 0.98
CA TYR A 52 -13.77 -10.56 1.79
C TYR A 52 -14.13 -10.11 3.20
N VAL A 53 -13.56 -9.04 3.71
CA VAL A 53 -13.88 -8.52 5.04
C VAL A 53 -14.79 -7.30 4.92
N PRO A 54 -16.00 -7.32 5.51
CA PRO A 54 -16.89 -6.17 5.47
C PRO A 54 -16.31 -4.97 6.21
N ALA A 55 -16.43 -3.75 5.64
CA ALA A 55 -15.99 -2.50 6.28
C ALA A 55 -16.67 -2.22 7.62
N ALA A 56 -17.88 -2.74 7.83
CA ALA A 56 -18.58 -2.63 9.11
C ALA A 56 -17.87 -3.37 10.26
N LYS A 57 -17.12 -4.42 9.93
CA LYS A 57 -16.39 -5.25 10.90
C LYS A 57 -14.96 -4.76 11.09
N ASP A 58 -14.28 -4.50 10.01
CA ASP A 58 -12.85 -4.16 10.02
C ASP A 58 -12.54 -3.31 8.78
N PRO A 59 -12.76 -1.98 8.87
CA PRO A 59 -12.48 -1.07 7.77
C PRO A 59 -10.97 -1.00 7.50
N MET A 60 -10.62 -0.95 6.21
CA MET A 60 -9.23 -0.84 5.81
C MET A 60 -9.06 -0.01 4.53
N VAL A 61 -7.92 0.61 4.42
CA VAL A 61 -7.33 1.13 3.19
C VAL A 61 -5.85 0.77 3.16
N TYR A 62 -5.31 0.47 2.00
CA TYR A 62 -3.91 0.10 1.80
C TYR A 62 -3.42 0.68 0.47
N LEU A 63 -2.42 1.55 0.54
CA LEU A 63 -1.74 2.11 -0.64
C LEU A 63 -0.75 1.09 -1.22
N VAL A 64 -0.88 0.80 -2.50
CA VAL A 64 -0.02 -0.16 -3.19
C VAL A 64 1.21 0.55 -3.75
N SER A 65 2.43 0.19 -3.40
CA SER A 65 2.87 -0.77 -2.40
C SER A 65 3.76 -0.04 -1.39
N HIS A 66 3.71 -0.45 -0.13
CA HIS A 66 4.58 0.12 0.91
C HIS A 66 6.08 -0.10 0.63
N THR A 67 6.41 -1.13 -0.13
CA THR A 67 7.80 -1.46 -0.49
C THR A 67 8.36 -0.62 -1.66
N TRP A 68 7.56 0.29 -2.23
CA TRP A 68 7.94 1.11 -3.40
C TRP A 68 8.23 2.56 -3.05
N ALA A 69 8.92 2.83 -1.97
CA ALA A 69 9.29 4.19 -1.56
C ALA A 69 10.07 4.95 -2.66
N ASN A 70 10.83 4.23 -3.47
CA ASN A 70 11.68 4.81 -4.54
C ASN A 70 10.99 4.96 -5.90
N ARG A 71 9.67 4.75 -6.00
CA ARG A 71 8.93 4.80 -7.27
C ARG A 71 9.02 6.13 -8.01
N PHE A 72 9.34 7.22 -7.32
CA PHE A 72 9.45 8.57 -7.86
C PHE A 72 10.89 9.07 -8.03
N GLU A 73 11.87 8.21 -7.84
CA GLU A 73 13.27 8.55 -8.14
C GLU A 73 13.45 9.04 -9.58
N LYS A 74 14.43 9.87 -9.81
CA LYS A 74 14.75 10.49 -11.12
C LYS A 74 13.72 11.52 -11.61
N GLY A 75 13.00 12.19 -10.70
CA GLY A 75 12.12 13.32 -11.03
C GLY A 75 10.83 12.96 -11.76
N ARG A 76 10.45 11.71 -11.82
CA ARG A 76 9.14 11.32 -12.32
C ARG A 76 8.07 11.68 -11.28
N ARG A 77 7.33 12.76 -11.53
CA ARG A 77 6.26 13.22 -10.63
C ARG A 77 4.90 12.66 -10.97
N ARG A 78 4.67 12.24 -12.21
CA ARG A 78 3.37 11.70 -12.63
C ARG A 78 3.33 10.18 -12.50
N ALA A 79 2.31 9.71 -11.79
CA ALA A 79 2.13 8.29 -11.53
C ALA A 79 0.65 7.91 -11.46
N THR A 80 0.41 6.64 -11.64
CA THR A 80 -0.83 5.99 -11.23
C THR A 80 -0.66 5.51 -9.80
N ILE A 81 -1.55 5.95 -8.92
CA ILE A 81 -1.61 5.50 -7.53
C ILE A 81 -2.75 4.52 -7.41
N GLU A 82 -2.50 3.43 -6.75
CA GLU A 82 -3.46 2.36 -6.51
C GLU A 82 -3.67 2.15 -5.01
N ALA A 83 -4.89 1.85 -4.61
CA ALA A 83 -5.21 1.46 -3.25
C ALA A 83 -6.23 0.32 -3.21
N TYR A 84 -6.10 -0.56 -2.22
CA TYR A 84 -7.10 -1.57 -1.88
C TYR A 84 -7.88 -1.10 -0.67
N SER A 85 -9.20 -1.26 -0.70
CA SER A 85 -10.05 -0.87 0.43
C SER A 85 -11.41 -1.55 0.36
N ASN A 86 -11.98 -1.85 1.51
CA ASN A 86 -13.36 -2.31 1.67
C ASN A 86 -14.33 -1.15 1.99
N CYS A 87 -13.84 0.09 2.06
CA CYS A 87 -14.64 1.27 2.33
C CYS A 87 -15.54 1.67 1.14
N ASP A 88 -16.59 2.45 1.38
CA ASP A 88 -17.50 2.95 0.34
C ASP A 88 -16.80 3.91 -0.63
N SER A 89 -15.80 4.63 -0.14
CA SER A 89 -14.97 5.51 -0.95
C SER A 89 -13.62 5.76 -0.29
N VAL A 90 -12.64 6.12 -1.11
CA VAL A 90 -11.29 6.50 -0.69
C VAL A 90 -10.96 7.88 -1.23
N LEU A 91 -10.40 8.73 -0.38
CA LEU A 91 -9.83 10.03 -0.71
C LEU A 91 -8.31 9.92 -0.70
N LEU A 92 -7.67 10.45 -1.73
CA LEU A 92 -6.22 10.45 -1.86
C LEU A 92 -5.67 11.87 -1.72
N TYR A 93 -4.60 12.02 -0.96
CA TYR A 93 -3.87 13.26 -0.72
C TYR A 93 -2.37 13.07 -0.94
N ASN A 94 -1.70 14.16 -1.30
CA ASN A 94 -0.23 14.17 -1.43
C ASN A 94 0.43 15.03 -0.36
N ASP A 95 -0.06 14.98 0.85
CA ASP A 95 0.56 15.38 2.12
C ASP A 95 -0.39 15.06 3.28
N LEU A 96 -0.13 15.59 4.48
CA LEU A 96 -0.94 15.36 5.68
C LEU A 96 -2.14 16.30 5.82
N THR A 97 -2.35 17.24 4.89
CA THR A 97 -3.47 18.20 4.97
C THR A 97 -4.67 17.74 4.16
N ASN A 98 -5.82 18.32 4.48
CA ASN A 98 -7.06 18.18 3.70
C ASN A 98 -7.25 19.38 2.75
N GLU A 99 -6.24 20.18 2.53
CA GLU A 99 -6.29 21.33 1.66
C GLU A 99 -6.49 20.94 0.19
N LYS A 100 -7.20 21.78 -0.54
CA LYS A 100 -7.51 21.51 -1.96
C LYS A 100 -6.27 21.34 -2.84
N ALA A 101 -5.19 22.03 -2.49
CA ALA A 101 -3.94 21.98 -3.27
C ALA A 101 -3.27 20.61 -3.26
N THR A 102 -3.54 19.82 -2.23
CA THR A 102 -2.94 18.50 -2.03
C THR A 102 -3.91 17.35 -2.25
N PHE A 103 -5.19 17.66 -2.40
CA PHE A 103 -6.24 16.67 -2.68
C PHE A 103 -6.13 16.14 -4.11
N LEU A 104 -5.85 14.85 -4.24
CA LEU A 104 -5.69 14.18 -5.53
C LEU A 104 -6.98 13.56 -6.08
N GLY A 105 -8.03 13.50 -5.28
CA GLY A 105 -9.34 13.06 -5.70
C GLY A 105 -9.96 11.98 -4.84
N ARG A 106 -11.28 11.81 -5.03
CA ARG A 106 -12.10 10.78 -4.39
C ARG A 106 -12.49 9.73 -5.40
N LYS A 107 -12.45 8.47 -5.00
CA LYS A 107 -12.99 7.34 -5.76
C LYS A 107 -14.02 6.59 -4.92
N LYS A 108 -15.07 6.09 -5.58
CA LYS A 108 -16.09 5.23 -4.95
C LYS A 108 -15.78 3.76 -5.21
N ASN A 109 -16.19 2.91 -4.29
CA ASN A 109 -16.12 1.46 -4.47
C ASN A 109 -17.08 1.04 -5.59
N ASN A 110 -16.59 0.25 -6.52
CA ASN A 110 -17.35 -0.27 -7.66
C ASN A 110 -17.78 -1.74 -7.49
N GLY A 111 -17.58 -2.30 -6.29
CA GLY A 111 -17.95 -3.68 -5.97
C GLY A 111 -16.75 -4.59 -5.72
N THR A 112 -17.02 -5.86 -5.50
CA THR A 112 -16.02 -6.88 -5.21
C THR A 112 -15.06 -7.08 -6.37
N GLY A 113 -13.78 -7.28 -6.08
CA GLY A 113 -12.72 -7.50 -7.07
C GLY A 113 -12.17 -6.21 -7.67
N THR A 114 -12.69 -5.07 -7.26
CA THR A 114 -12.19 -3.76 -7.71
C THR A 114 -11.17 -3.19 -6.75
N HIS A 115 -10.40 -2.24 -7.25
CA HIS A 115 -9.45 -1.44 -6.51
C HIS A 115 -9.61 0.03 -6.93
N PHE A 116 -9.04 0.92 -6.15
CA PHE A 116 -9.14 2.35 -6.40
C PHE A 116 -7.89 2.80 -7.15
N MET A 117 -8.06 3.50 -8.29
CA MET A 117 -6.95 3.98 -9.10
C MET A 117 -7.07 5.48 -9.38
N TRP A 118 -5.97 6.20 -9.19
CA TRP A 118 -5.81 7.61 -9.57
C TRP A 118 -4.72 7.69 -10.63
N GLU A 119 -5.14 7.77 -11.87
CA GLU A 119 -4.23 7.81 -13.02
C GLU A 119 -3.60 9.19 -13.21
N ASN A 120 -2.35 9.20 -13.67
CA ASN A 120 -1.63 10.40 -14.11
C ASN A 120 -1.65 11.56 -13.09
N ARG A 121 -1.50 11.24 -11.79
CA ARG A 121 -1.47 12.26 -10.73
C ARG A 121 -0.08 12.86 -10.62
N ASP A 122 -0.05 14.19 -10.41
CA ASP A 122 1.17 14.92 -10.11
C ASP A 122 1.49 14.74 -8.62
N ILE A 123 2.58 14.03 -8.34
CA ILE A 123 3.01 13.74 -6.97
C ILE A 123 4.23 14.61 -6.69
N ARG A 124 4.06 15.55 -5.80
CA ARG A 124 5.06 16.55 -5.47
C ARG A 124 5.77 16.30 -4.15
N TYR A 125 4.98 15.97 -3.14
CA TYR A 125 5.45 15.80 -1.77
C TYR A 125 5.73 14.34 -1.44
N ASN A 126 6.59 14.12 -0.47
CA ASN A 126 7.05 12.80 -0.04
C ASN A 126 6.01 11.97 0.75
N VAL A 127 4.83 12.52 1.01
CA VAL A 127 3.76 11.80 1.70
C VAL A 127 2.61 11.52 0.75
N LEU A 128 2.23 10.26 0.62
CA LEU A 128 0.94 9.84 0.08
C LEU A 128 0.06 9.37 1.22
N ARG A 129 -1.17 9.89 1.29
CA ARG A 129 -2.15 9.55 2.32
C ARG A 129 -3.48 9.19 1.67
N ALA A 130 -4.02 8.05 2.06
CA ALA A 130 -5.34 7.60 1.64
C ALA A 130 -6.26 7.48 2.84
N VAL A 131 -7.48 8.01 2.74
CA VAL A 131 -8.49 7.97 3.80
C VAL A 131 -9.72 7.24 3.29
N GLY A 132 -10.06 6.14 3.95
CA GLY A 132 -11.24 5.32 3.68
C GLY A 132 -12.46 5.84 4.43
N TYR A 133 -13.57 5.97 3.71
CA TYR A 133 -14.87 6.40 4.25
C TYR A 133 -15.89 5.28 4.19
N TYR A 134 -16.57 5.05 5.30
CA TYR A 134 -17.71 4.14 5.39
C TYR A 134 -18.91 4.87 5.99
N LYS A 135 -20.06 4.83 5.29
CA LYS A 135 -21.28 5.55 5.66
C LYS A 135 -21.04 7.04 5.95
N GLY A 136 -20.20 7.67 5.12
CA GLY A 136 -19.90 9.11 5.18
C GLY A 136 -18.91 9.52 6.28
N LYS A 137 -18.35 8.57 7.06
CA LYS A 137 -17.36 8.85 8.12
C LYS A 137 -15.99 8.31 7.71
N PRO A 138 -14.88 9.02 8.05
CA PRO A 138 -13.55 8.47 7.92
C PRO A 138 -13.37 7.33 8.94
N VAL A 139 -12.93 6.16 8.50
CA VAL A 139 -12.83 4.95 9.33
C VAL A 139 -11.50 4.22 9.20
N ALA A 140 -10.73 4.52 8.17
CA ALA A 140 -9.42 3.93 7.95
C ALA A 140 -8.50 4.94 7.27
N GLU A 141 -7.23 4.85 7.53
CA GLU A 141 -6.20 5.69 6.92
C GLU A 141 -4.96 4.84 6.63
N ASP A 142 -4.29 5.13 5.53
CA ASP A 142 -3.00 4.59 5.20
C ASP A 142 -2.08 5.68 4.65
N LEU A 143 -0.80 5.56 4.96
CA LEU A 143 0.19 6.56 4.64
C LEU A 143 1.51 5.90 4.26
N ILE A 144 2.11 6.37 3.17
CA ILE A 144 3.46 5.97 2.77
C ILE A 144 4.36 7.19 2.59
N LEU A 145 5.62 7.02 2.98
CA LEU A 145 6.68 7.98 2.72
C LEU A 145 7.41 7.62 1.43
N LEU A 146 7.65 8.62 0.61
CA LEU A 146 8.28 8.46 -0.70
C LEU A 146 9.65 9.14 -0.71
N ASN A 147 10.61 8.48 -1.33
CA ASN A 147 11.95 9.05 -1.53
C ASN A 147 12.02 9.92 -2.79
N GLY A 148 12.95 10.86 -2.80
CA GLY A 148 13.24 11.68 -3.98
C GLY A 148 12.21 12.78 -4.29
N LEU A 149 11.34 13.12 -3.35
CA LEU A 149 10.34 14.18 -3.47
C LEU A 149 10.52 15.27 -2.40
N GLU A 150 9.83 16.39 -2.58
CA GLU A 150 9.84 17.48 -1.60
C GLU A 150 9.21 16.99 -0.28
N GLN A 151 9.73 17.43 0.86
CA GLN A 151 9.10 17.14 2.14
C GLN A 151 7.71 17.78 2.19
N ALA A 152 6.72 17.05 2.68
CA ALA A 152 5.37 17.58 2.85
C ALA A 152 5.38 18.74 3.87
N PRO A 153 4.70 19.87 3.57
CA PRO A 153 4.78 21.07 4.41
C PRO A 153 4.24 20.87 5.82
N ASN A 154 3.33 19.91 6.00
CA ASN A 154 2.72 19.61 7.31
C ASN A 154 3.26 18.33 7.94
N PHE A 155 4.43 17.89 7.50
CA PHE A 155 5.08 16.74 8.08
C PHE A 155 5.79 17.16 9.37
N GLU A 156 5.36 16.62 10.48
CA GLU A 156 5.88 16.92 11.80
C GLU A 156 6.41 15.66 12.48
N LEU A 157 7.55 15.81 13.18
CA LEU A 157 8.02 14.79 14.09
C LEU A 157 7.30 14.95 15.42
N LEU A 158 6.57 13.95 15.83
CA LEU A 158 5.98 13.85 17.15
C LEU A 158 6.92 13.07 18.09
N TYR A 159 6.91 13.45 19.35
CA TYR A 159 7.59 12.73 20.43
C TYR A 159 6.53 12.14 21.36
N GLN A 160 6.61 10.85 21.55
CA GLN A 160 5.81 10.14 22.55
C GLN A 160 6.73 9.17 23.28
N ASP A 161 6.75 9.24 24.60
CA ASP A 161 7.56 8.38 25.46
C ASP A 161 9.05 8.32 25.05
N ASP A 162 9.66 9.49 24.79
CA ASP A 162 11.04 9.69 24.33
C ASP A 162 11.38 9.05 22.98
N LYS A 163 10.40 8.55 22.26
CA LYS A 163 10.55 8.05 20.89
C LYS A 163 10.09 9.08 19.88
N LYS A 164 10.85 9.22 18.81
CA LYS A 164 10.42 9.99 17.64
C LYS A 164 9.39 9.19 16.87
N ILE A 165 8.20 9.71 16.75
CA ILE A 165 7.15 9.14 15.92
C ILE A 165 6.86 10.13 14.80
N LEU A 166 6.93 9.69 13.58
CA LEU A 166 6.48 10.46 12.43
C LEU A 166 4.94 10.42 12.42
N LYS A 167 4.31 11.59 12.44
CA LYS A 167 2.85 11.67 12.37
C LYS A 167 2.36 11.05 11.08
N GLY A 168 1.52 10.04 11.21
CA GLY A 168 0.95 9.32 10.08
C GLY A 168 1.89 8.29 9.44
N GLU A 169 2.95 7.89 10.11
CA GLU A 169 3.76 6.77 9.66
C GLU A 169 2.92 5.49 9.66
N ALA A 170 2.59 4.99 8.48
CA ALA A 170 2.13 3.62 8.34
C ALA A 170 3.37 2.75 8.55
N GLY A 171 3.34 1.94 9.61
CA GLY A 171 4.51 1.22 10.07
C GLY A 171 5.30 0.58 8.92
N TYR A 172 6.52 1.01 8.78
CA TYR A 172 7.53 0.26 8.09
C TYR A 172 7.94 -0.89 9.02
N ASN A 173 7.53 -2.08 8.69
CA ASN A 173 8.18 -3.30 9.13
C ASN A 173 9.00 -3.86 7.98
#